data_1927791d9bde24707b21048641348aba
#
_entry.id   1927791d9bde24707b21048641348aba
#
_cell.length_a   1.000
_cell.length_b   1.000
_cell.length_c   1.000
_cell.angle_alpha   90.00
_cell.angle_beta   90.00
_cell.angle_gamma   90.00
#
_symmetry.space_group_name_H-M   'P 1'
#
loop_
_entity.id
_entity.type
_entity.pdbx_description
1 polymer ?
#
loop_
_entity_poly.entity_id
_entity_poly.type
_entity_poly.pdbx_seq_one_letter_code
_entity_poly.pdbx_strand_id
1 'polypeptide(L)'
;MLYIHTLSTLILLSIVAKHQPLSSFSLEEMAGDQLQVLNALDVAKTQLYHFTAIVIAGMGFFTDAYDLFCISLVTKLLGRIYYFDPTSADPGTLPPNVAAAVNGVAFCGTLSGQLFFGWLGDKMGRKKVYGMTLMLMVICSLASGLSFGHTAKGTIATLCFFRFWLGFGIGGDYPLSATIMSEYANKKTRGAFIAAVFAMQGFGILAGGIVSLIVSAAFKNAYKAPAYQDDRAGSTVSQADFVWRIILMVGAAPALLTYYWRMKMPETARYTALVAKNAKQAATDMSKVLNVDIEAEQEKVEQIASNQKNSFGLFSREFLKRHGLHLLGTTTTWFFLDIAFYSQNLFQKDIFSAINWIPKAKTMNAIQEVYKISRAQTLIALCGTVPGYWFTVFLIDKIGRFKIQLMGFAMMTVFMLALAIPYHHWTTPGNHFGFVAMYALTFFFANFGPNSTTFIVPAEIFPARLRSTCHGISAAAGKAGAIVGAFGFLYAAQSKDPTKRDKGYPAGIGIRNSLFLLAGCNLFGLLFTFLVPESKGKSLEEMSQENEEGDEDVGVGTSNNRTTPM
;
A
#
# COMPACT_ATOMS: atom_id res chain seq x y z
N MET A 1 14.90 5.16 -18.30
CA MET A 1 15.23 5.64 -16.95
C MET A 1 15.40 7.16 -16.88
N LEU A 2 16.16 7.81 -17.77
CA LEU A 2 16.28 9.29 -17.78
C LEU A 2 14.93 10.01 -17.98
N TYR A 3 14.05 9.49 -18.83
CA TYR A 3 12.74 10.11 -19.14
C TYR A 3 11.75 10.07 -17.96
N ILE A 4 11.77 9.03 -17.14
CA ILE A 4 10.93 8.92 -15.92
C ILE A 4 11.46 9.89 -14.85
N HIS A 5 12.78 10.05 -14.78
CA HIS A 5 13.42 11.02 -13.87
C HIS A 5 13.08 12.46 -14.27
N THR A 6 13.07 12.77 -15.58
CA THR A 6 12.74 14.11 -16.10
C THR A 6 11.23 14.41 -15.97
N LEU A 7 10.37 13.44 -16.20
CA LEU A 7 8.92 13.66 -16.10
C LEU A 7 8.46 13.84 -14.65
N SER A 8 9.00 13.04 -13.71
CA SER A 8 8.73 13.22 -12.28
C SER A 8 9.30 14.54 -11.76
N THR A 9 10.48 14.93 -12.22
CA THR A 9 11.13 16.19 -11.82
C THR A 9 10.40 17.41 -12.41
N LEU A 10 9.94 17.35 -13.66
CA LEU A 10 9.18 18.44 -14.30
C LEU A 10 7.78 18.62 -13.70
N ILE A 11 7.08 17.55 -13.37
CA ILE A 11 5.78 17.61 -12.69
C ILE A 11 5.95 18.15 -11.26
N LEU A 12 6.98 17.73 -10.55
CA LEU A 12 7.30 18.21 -9.20
C LEU A 12 7.75 19.68 -9.22
N LEU A 13 8.55 20.11 -10.20
CA LEU A 13 8.96 21.50 -10.37
C LEU A 13 7.78 22.45 -10.68
N SER A 14 6.76 21.99 -11.40
CA SER A 14 5.56 22.79 -11.68
C SER A 14 4.71 23.06 -10.42
N ILE A 15 4.82 22.21 -9.39
CA ILE A 15 4.14 22.39 -8.09
C ILE A 15 4.84 23.45 -7.24
N VAL A 16 6.17 23.55 -7.36
CA VAL A 16 7.00 24.48 -6.57
C VAL A 16 6.91 25.92 -7.09
N ALA A 17 6.69 26.12 -8.41
CA ALA A 17 6.73 27.45 -9.04
C ALA A 17 5.52 28.37 -8.73
N LYS A 18 4.50 27.91 -8.01
CA LYS A 18 3.23 28.66 -7.79
C LYS A 18 3.04 29.30 -6.42
N HIS A 19 4.04 29.35 -5.54
CA HIS A 19 3.90 30.02 -4.24
C HIS A 19 4.82 31.23 -4.10
N GLN A 20 4.20 32.43 -4.06
CA GLN A 20 4.82 33.71 -3.74
C GLN A 20 5.39 33.71 -2.31
N PRO A 21 6.44 34.53 -2.04
CA PRO A 21 7.03 34.66 -0.72
C PRO A 21 6.08 35.40 0.24
N LEU A 22 5.68 34.74 1.31
CA LEU A 22 5.04 35.40 2.45
C LEU A 22 6.10 35.97 3.37
N SER A 23 5.90 37.26 3.72
CA SER A 23 6.65 38.09 4.63
C SER A 23 6.94 37.41 5.98
N SER A 24 8.08 37.76 6.55
CA SER A 24 8.57 37.48 7.89
C SER A 24 7.48 37.67 8.96
N PHE A 25 6.85 36.62 9.40
CA PHE A 25 6.14 36.57 10.67
C PHE A 25 7.12 36.10 11.74
N SER A 26 7.18 36.84 12.84
CA SER A 26 8.11 36.61 13.93
C SER A 26 7.92 35.23 14.56
N LEU A 27 9.01 34.48 14.63
CA LEU A 27 9.12 33.14 15.24
C LEU A 27 8.91 33.14 16.76
N GLU A 28 8.72 34.29 17.38
CA GLU A 28 8.68 34.45 18.84
C GLU A 28 7.33 34.22 19.51
N GLU A 29 6.21 34.25 18.78
CA GLU A 29 4.87 34.20 19.40
C GLU A 29 4.22 32.81 19.51
N MET A 30 4.84 31.74 19.00
CA MET A 30 4.30 30.36 19.09
C MET A 30 5.23 29.37 19.83
N ALA A 31 6.21 29.85 20.56
CA ALA A 31 7.29 29.03 21.12
C ALA A 31 7.09 28.61 22.60
N GLY A 32 5.84 28.41 23.05
CA GLY A 32 5.61 28.09 24.47
C GLY A 32 6.05 26.69 24.89
N ASP A 33 5.78 25.62 24.12
CA ASP A 33 5.81 24.25 24.65
C ASP A 33 6.46 23.17 23.78
N GLN A 34 6.72 23.41 22.50
CA GLN A 34 7.33 22.42 21.62
C GLN A 34 8.86 22.55 21.53
N LEU A 35 9.57 21.41 21.38
CA LEU A 35 11.00 21.41 21.10
C LEU A 35 11.33 22.18 19.83
N GLN A 36 12.38 23.01 19.88
CA GLN A 36 12.81 23.85 18.75
C GLN A 36 13.05 23.01 17.48
N VAL A 37 13.65 21.83 17.61
CA VAL A 37 13.88 20.90 16.49
C VAL A 37 12.59 20.43 15.84
N LEU A 38 11.51 20.20 16.59
CA LEU A 38 10.21 19.77 16.05
C LEU A 38 9.46 20.92 15.40
N ASN A 39 9.52 22.10 16.01
CA ASN A 39 8.95 23.32 15.45
C ASN A 39 9.65 23.71 14.13
N ALA A 40 10.97 23.62 14.06
CA ALA A 40 11.73 23.83 12.83
C ALA A 40 11.29 22.90 11.69
N LEU A 41 10.99 21.62 11.98
CA LEU A 41 10.46 20.69 10.99
C LEU A 41 9.04 21.06 10.52
N ASP A 42 8.16 21.42 11.44
CA ASP A 42 6.76 21.73 11.11
C ASP A 42 6.61 23.03 10.28
N VAL A 43 7.54 23.97 10.43
CA VAL A 43 7.56 25.26 9.70
C VAL A 43 8.49 25.22 8.48
N ALA A 44 9.35 24.20 8.36
CA ALA A 44 10.33 24.11 7.28
C ALA A 44 9.68 24.24 5.90
N LYS A 45 10.29 25.07 5.05
CA LYS A 45 9.91 25.14 3.64
C LYS A 45 10.29 23.82 2.94
N THR A 46 9.52 23.44 1.93
CA THR A 46 9.83 22.28 1.11
C THR A 46 11.19 22.44 0.45
N GLN A 47 12.11 21.53 0.73
CA GLN A 47 13.50 21.54 0.24
C GLN A 47 13.80 20.28 -0.56
N LEU A 48 14.93 20.26 -1.27
CA LEU A 48 15.36 19.13 -2.12
C LEU A 48 15.44 17.81 -1.34
N TYR A 49 15.83 17.84 -0.06
CA TYR A 49 15.91 16.61 0.74
C TYR A 49 14.55 15.93 0.95
N HIS A 50 13.46 16.68 1.01
CA HIS A 50 12.11 16.12 1.10
C HIS A 50 11.78 15.30 -0.16
N PHE A 51 12.13 15.80 -1.34
CA PHE A 51 11.96 15.06 -2.60
C PHE A 51 12.85 13.83 -2.66
N THR A 52 14.09 13.93 -2.18
CA THR A 52 14.98 12.78 -2.07
C THR A 52 14.40 11.71 -1.15
N ALA A 53 13.84 12.11 0.00
CA ALA A 53 13.18 11.19 0.93
C ALA A 53 11.94 10.52 0.29
N ILE A 54 11.11 11.30 -0.46
CA ILE A 54 9.97 10.75 -1.21
C ILE A 54 10.42 9.71 -2.24
N VAL A 55 11.48 9.99 -2.99
CA VAL A 55 11.99 9.05 -4.01
C VAL A 55 12.50 7.78 -3.34
N ILE A 56 13.30 7.89 -2.28
CA ILE A 56 13.88 6.74 -1.58
C ILE A 56 12.78 5.88 -0.95
N ALA A 57 11.85 6.48 -0.22
CA ALA A 57 10.74 5.77 0.40
C ALA A 57 9.75 5.24 -0.66
N GLY A 58 9.45 6.04 -1.68
CA GLY A 58 8.54 5.69 -2.75
C GLY A 58 9.04 4.52 -3.61
N MET A 59 10.36 4.37 -3.81
CA MET A 59 10.90 3.22 -4.52
C MET A 59 10.73 1.91 -3.73
N GLY A 60 10.60 1.95 -2.40
CA GLY A 60 10.15 0.81 -1.61
C GLY A 60 8.74 0.39 -2.05
N PHE A 61 7.77 1.31 -1.99
CA PHE A 61 6.39 1.05 -2.43
C PHE A 61 6.25 0.66 -3.89
N PHE A 62 7.09 1.20 -4.75
CA PHE A 62 7.18 0.76 -6.14
C PHE A 62 7.53 -0.72 -6.23
N THR A 63 8.58 -1.15 -5.51
CA THR A 63 9.01 -2.55 -5.46
C THR A 63 7.96 -3.45 -4.82
N ASP A 64 7.38 -3.03 -3.69
CA ASP A 64 6.33 -3.75 -2.98
C ASP A 64 5.15 -4.08 -3.89
N ALA A 65 4.67 -3.07 -4.60
CA ALA A 65 3.54 -3.24 -5.50
C ALA A 65 3.89 -4.06 -6.74
N TYR A 66 5.08 -3.85 -7.31
CA TYR A 66 5.57 -4.69 -8.38
C TYR A 66 5.56 -6.17 -7.96
N ASP A 67 6.18 -6.51 -6.85
CA ASP A 67 6.35 -7.88 -6.38
C ASP A 67 5.02 -8.54 -5.94
N LEU A 68 4.12 -7.78 -5.31
CA LEU A 68 2.82 -8.32 -4.88
C LEU A 68 1.88 -8.59 -6.05
N PHE A 69 1.87 -7.74 -7.08
CA PHE A 69 0.87 -7.82 -8.14
C PHE A 69 1.35 -8.54 -9.41
N CYS A 70 2.67 -8.60 -9.69
CA CYS A 70 3.17 -9.31 -10.87
C CYS A 70 2.84 -10.82 -10.87
N ILE A 71 2.59 -11.43 -9.70
CA ILE A 71 2.18 -12.84 -9.62
C ILE A 71 0.86 -13.10 -10.36
N SER A 72 -0.10 -12.16 -10.33
CA SER A 72 -1.38 -12.30 -11.01
C SER A 72 -1.24 -12.37 -12.53
N LEU A 73 -0.18 -11.76 -13.08
CA LEU A 73 0.14 -11.78 -14.51
C LEU A 73 0.59 -13.16 -14.99
N VAL A 74 1.22 -13.94 -14.11
CA VAL A 74 1.89 -15.20 -14.47
C VAL A 74 1.17 -16.46 -13.96
N THR A 75 0.13 -16.35 -13.13
CA THR A 75 -0.57 -17.51 -12.56
C THR A 75 -1.17 -18.44 -13.61
N LYS A 76 -1.71 -17.93 -14.72
CA LYS A 76 -2.23 -18.76 -15.82
C LYS A 76 -1.09 -19.52 -16.52
N LEU A 77 0.07 -18.85 -16.69
CA LEU A 77 1.26 -19.45 -17.25
C LEU A 77 1.79 -20.61 -16.39
N LEU A 78 1.85 -20.42 -15.06
CA LEU A 78 2.24 -21.47 -14.12
C LEU A 78 1.31 -22.70 -14.24
N GLY A 79 0.02 -22.47 -14.42
CA GLY A 79 -0.97 -23.53 -14.66
C GLY A 79 -0.65 -24.33 -15.93
N ARG A 80 -0.38 -23.63 -17.04
CA ARG A 80 -0.06 -24.26 -18.34
C ARG A 80 1.27 -25.04 -18.32
N ILE A 81 2.27 -24.57 -17.57
CA ILE A 81 3.59 -25.21 -17.49
C ILE A 81 3.56 -26.42 -16.56
N TYR A 82 3.05 -26.25 -15.34
CA TYR A 82 3.20 -27.24 -14.27
C TYR A 82 2.00 -28.17 -14.07
N TYR A 83 0.82 -27.82 -14.60
CA TYR A 83 -0.42 -28.58 -14.46
C TYR A 83 -1.05 -28.87 -15.83
N PHE A 84 -0.22 -29.08 -16.85
CA PHE A 84 -0.64 -29.48 -18.18
C PHE A 84 -1.21 -30.90 -18.16
N ASP A 85 -2.40 -31.09 -18.75
CA ASP A 85 -3.04 -32.38 -18.97
C ASP A 85 -3.31 -32.57 -20.47
N PRO A 86 -2.58 -33.45 -21.17
CA PRO A 86 -2.73 -33.65 -22.62
C PRO A 86 -4.11 -34.15 -23.03
N THR A 87 -4.87 -34.75 -22.11
CA THR A 87 -6.22 -35.25 -22.37
C THR A 87 -7.29 -34.17 -22.21
N SER A 88 -6.98 -33.07 -21.53
CA SER A 88 -7.93 -32.00 -21.26
C SER A 88 -8.25 -31.20 -22.53
N ALA A 89 -9.52 -30.81 -22.69
CA ALA A 89 -9.96 -29.89 -23.74
C ALA A 89 -9.57 -28.43 -23.44
N ASP A 90 -9.28 -28.11 -22.19
CA ASP A 90 -8.89 -26.77 -21.72
C ASP A 90 -7.43 -26.75 -21.27
N PRO A 91 -6.73 -25.61 -21.43
CA PRO A 91 -5.36 -25.43 -20.96
C PRO A 91 -5.21 -25.71 -19.47
N GLY A 92 -4.03 -26.18 -19.05
CA GLY A 92 -3.71 -26.44 -17.65
C GLY A 92 -3.93 -25.20 -16.77
N THR A 93 -4.56 -25.40 -15.63
CA THR A 93 -4.82 -24.36 -14.61
C THR A 93 -4.30 -24.83 -13.26
N LEU A 94 -3.95 -23.87 -12.40
CA LEU A 94 -3.55 -24.20 -11.03
C LEU A 94 -4.74 -24.82 -10.27
N PRO A 95 -4.54 -25.94 -9.55
CA PRO A 95 -5.56 -26.46 -8.64
C PRO A 95 -5.97 -25.40 -7.61
N PRO A 96 -7.22 -25.42 -7.10
CA PRO A 96 -7.75 -24.37 -6.21
C PRO A 96 -6.84 -24.03 -5.03
N ASN A 97 -6.36 -25.04 -4.30
CA ASN A 97 -5.49 -24.86 -3.14
C ASN A 97 -4.13 -24.26 -3.52
N VAL A 98 -3.59 -24.65 -4.69
CA VAL A 98 -2.33 -24.13 -5.21
C VAL A 98 -2.50 -22.69 -5.68
N ALA A 99 -3.58 -22.40 -6.40
CA ALA A 99 -3.90 -21.03 -6.83
C ALA A 99 -4.10 -20.08 -5.63
N ALA A 100 -4.79 -20.55 -4.60
CA ALA A 100 -4.96 -19.83 -3.34
C ALA A 100 -3.59 -19.56 -2.68
N ALA A 101 -2.73 -20.56 -2.54
CA ALA A 101 -1.41 -20.41 -1.95
C ALA A 101 -0.54 -19.42 -2.74
N VAL A 102 -0.44 -19.57 -4.06
CA VAL A 102 0.40 -18.70 -4.93
C VAL A 102 -0.04 -17.23 -4.87
N ASN A 103 -1.35 -16.96 -4.84
CA ASN A 103 -1.87 -15.60 -4.76
C ASN A 103 -1.84 -15.02 -3.34
N GLY A 104 -2.06 -15.86 -2.31
CA GLY A 104 -2.31 -15.40 -0.95
C GLY A 104 -1.11 -15.43 0.00
N VAL A 105 -0.12 -16.31 -0.22
CA VAL A 105 0.97 -16.54 0.75
C VAL A 105 1.79 -15.28 1.04
N ALA A 106 2.01 -14.43 0.04
CA ALA A 106 2.74 -13.18 0.23
C ALA A 106 2.00 -12.23 1.19
N PHE A 107 0.65 -12.23 1.18
CA PHE A 107 -0.14 -11.41 2.12
C PHE A 107 -0.06 -11.94 3.55
N CYS A 108 0.04 -13.27 3.74
CA CYS A 108 0.30 -13.86 5.06
C CYS A 108 1.67 -13.39 5.60
N GLY A 109 2.69 -13.38 4.74
CA GLY A 109 4.00 -12.81 5.08
C GLY A 109 3.90 -11.32 5.42
N THR A 110 3.22 -10.53 4.58
CA THR A 110 3.07 -9.08 4.78
C THR A 110 2.34 -8.75 6.08
N LEU A 111 1.25 -9.46 6.40
CA LEU A 111 0.54 -9.32 7.67
C LEU A 111 1.47 -9.54 8.86
N SER A 112 2.20 -10.64 8.86
CA SER A 112 3.14 -10.99 9.92
C SER A 112 4.26 -9.95 10.04
N GLY A 113 4.80 -9.51 8.89
CA GLY A 113 5.83 -8.49 8.81
C GLY A 113 5.37 -7.12 9.32
N GLN A 114 4.14 -6.71 9.01
CA GLN A 114 3.57 -5.44 9.49
C GLN A 114 3.46 -5.37 11.01
N LEU A 115 3.03 -6.45 11.64
CA LEU A 115 2.98 -6.53 13.11
C LEU A 115 4.39 -6.54 13.71
N PHE A 116 5.28 -7.37 13.19
CA PHE A 116 6.63 -7.55 13.72
C PHE A 116 7.49 -6.30 13.54
N PHE A 117 7.61 -5.80 12.33
CA PHE A 117 8.46 -4.65 12.03
C PHE A 117 7.84 -3.32 12.45
N GLY A 118 6.50 -3.22 12.53
CA GLY A 118 5.83 -2.07 13.13
C GLY A 118 6.26 -1.88 14.59
N TRP A 119 6.20 -2.93 15.38
CA TRP A 119 6.69 -2.94 16.76
C TRP A 119 8.20 -2.71 16.85
N LEU A 120 8.98 -3.39 16.01
CA LEU A 120 10.43 -3.30 16.02
C LEU A 120 10.93 -1.88 15.66
N GLY A 121 10.22 -1.20 14.74
CA GLY A 121 10.50 0.18 14.33
C GLY A 121 10.37 1.19 15.47
N ASP A 122 9.37 1.04 16.34
CA ASP A 122 9.24 1.88 17.52
C ASP A 122 10.31 1.55 18.59
N LYS A 123 10.80 0.30 18.64
CA LYS A 123 11.78 -0.14 19.65
C LYS A 123 13.24 0.10 19.25
N MET A 124 13.61 -0.14 17.98
CA MET A 124 15.01 -0.12 17.52
C MET A 124 15.36 1.08 16.64
N GLY A 125 14.39 1.93 16.31
CA GLY A 125 14.51 3.03 15.36
C GLY A 125 14.08 2.64 13.95
N ARG A 126 13.64 3.67 13.21
CA ARG A 126 13.02 3.50 11.88
C ARG A 126 14.06 3.10 10.84
N LYS A 127 15.19 3.80 10.80
CA LYS A 127 16.27 3.61 9.83
C LYS A 127 16.84 2.20 9.80
N LYS A 128 17.21 1.67 10.95
CA LYS A 128 17.87 0.36 11.07
C LYS A 128 16.97 -0.78 10.59
N VAL A 129 15.72 -0.76 11.03
CA VAL A 129 14.72 -1.77 10.64
C VAL A 129 14.38 -1.66 9.16
N TYR A 130 14.28 -0.43 8.65
CA TYR A 130 14.01 -0.12 7.24
C TYR A 130 15.07 -0.67 6.27
N GLY A 131 16.34 -0.69 6.68
CA GLY A 131 17.41 -1.32 5.91
C GLY A 131 17.32 -2.85 5.87
N MET A 132 16.93 -3.48 6.99
CA MET A 132 16.77 -4.94 7.08
C MET A 132 15.63 -5.45 6.19
N THR A 133 14.49 -4.75 6.18
CA THR A 133 13.33 -5.14 5.37
C THR A 133 13.64 -5.11 3.88
N LEU A 134 14.32 -4.06 3.40
CA LEU A 134 14.69 -3.95 1.99
C LEU A 134 15.66 -5.05 1.54
N MET A 135 16.65 -5.40 2.37
CA MET A 135 17.58 -6.47 2.05
C MET A 135 16.85 -7.82 1.92
N LEU A 136 15.91 -8.10 2.84
CA LEU A 136 15.08 -9.30 2.77
C LEU A 136 14.25 -9.34 1.49
N MET A 137 13.66 -8.21 1.09
CA MET A 137 12.88 -8.11 -0.15
C MET A 137 13.74 -8.41 -1.38
N VAL A 138 14.92 -7.82 -1.51
CA VAL A 138 15.84 -8.06 -2.63
C VAL A 138 16.19 -9.54 -2.75
N ILE A 139 16.61 -10.17 -1.66
CA ILE A 139 17.00 -11.58 -1.63
C ILE A 139 15.81 -12.47 -2.02
N CYS A 140 14.64 -12.25 -1.43
CA CYS A 140 13.47 -13.10 -1.65
C CYS A 140 12.82 -12.87 -3.02
N SER A 141 12.87 -11.66 -3.58
CA SER A 141 12.41 -11.38 -4.95
C SER A 141 13.25 -12.15 -5.98
N LEU A 142 14.59 -12.08 -5.87
CA LEU A 142 15.49 -12.88 -6.71
C LEU A 142 15.25 -14.39 -6.53
N ALA A 143 15.19 -14.86 -5.28
CA ALA A 143 14.98 -16.27 -4.97
C ALA A 143 13.62 -16.79 -5.46
N SER A 144 12.58 -15.94 -5.50
CA SER A 144 11.27 -16.29 -6.05
C SER A 144 11.36 -16.68 -7.52
N GLY A 145 12.11 -15.92 -8.34
CA GLY A 145 12.32 -16.26 -9.75
C GLY A 145 13.26 -17.45 -9.96
N LEU A 146 14.14 -17.74 -9.00
CA LEU A 146 15.05 -18.89 -9.02
C LEU A 146 14.44 -20.14 -8.36
N SER A 147 13.15 -20.14 -8.05
CA SER A 147 12.46 -21.28 -7.43
C SER A 147 12.68 -22.58 -8.19
N PHE A 148 12.96 -23.66 -7.49
CA PHE A 148 13.36 -24.95 -8.02
C PHE A 148 12.57 -26.10 -7.41
N GLY A 149 12.54 -27.24 -8.12
CA GLY A 149 11.93 -28.48 -7.65
C GLY A 149 11.94 -29.54 -8.74
N HIS A 150 12.02 -30.80 -8.35
CA HIS A 150 11.94 -31.93 -9.30
C HIS A 150 10.51 -32.20 -9.75
N THR A 151 9.52 -31.64 -9.06
CA THR A 151 8.10 -31.80 -9.37
C THR A 151 7.41 -30.44 -9.41
N ALA A 152 6.27 -30.34 -10.10
CA ALA A 152 5.43 -29.16 -10.10
C ALA A 152 5.12 -28.64 -8.67
N LYS A 153 4.77 -29.56 -7.76
CA LYS A 153 4.51 -29.21 -6.34
C LYS A 153 5.76 -28.67 -5.65
N GLY A 154 6.95 -29.23 -5.93
CA GLY A 154 8.22 -28.77 -5.36
C GLY A 154 8.56 -27.34 -5.80
N THR A 155 8.46 -27.03 -7.10
CA THR A 155 8.70 -25.69 -7.63
C THR A 155 7.72 -24.66 -7.06
N ILE A 156 6.43 -24.99 -6.98
CA ILE A 156 5.43 -24.11 -6.40
C ILE A 156 5.65 -23.93 -4.88
N ALA A 157 6.04 -24.99 -4.16
CA ALA A 157 6.32 -24.89 -2.72
C ALA A 157 7.50 -23.95 -2.43
N THR A 158 8.60 -24.06 -3.19
CA THR A 158 9.75 -23.14 -3.05
C THR A 158 9.40 -21.72 -3.46
N LEU A 159 8.60 -21.54 -4.50
CA LEU A 159 8.05 -20.23 -4.87
C LEU A 159 7.24 -19.63 -3.72
N CYS A 160 6.30 -20.38 -3.13
CA CYS A 160 5.49 -19.92 -2.01
C CYS A 160 6.34 -19.62 -0.76
N PHE A 161 7.38 -20.40 -0.48
CA PHE A 161 8.31 -20.15 0.60
C PHE A 161 9.00 -18.79 0.46
N PHE A 162 9.61 -18.52 -0.70
CA PHE A 162 10.27 -17.24 -0.92
C PHE A 162 9.29 -16.06 -0.99
N ARG A 163 8.10 -16.27 -1.52
CA ARG A 163 7.04 -15.23 -1.53
C ARG A 163 6.50 -14.91 -0.15
N PHE A 164 6.46 -15.86 0.78
CA PHE A 164 6.13 -15.58 2.18
C PHE A 164 7.15 -14.62 2.80
N TRP A 165 8.45 -14.92 2.67
CA TRP A 165 9.52 -14.09 3.22
C TRP A 165 9.66 -12.75 2.50
N LEU A 166 9.40 -12.71 1.19
CA LEU A 166 9.28 -11.47 0.44
C LEU A 166 8.16 -10.60 1.03
N GLY A 167 6.98 -11.18 1.22
CA GLY A 167 5.86 -10.51 1.87
C GLY A 167 6.19 -10.04 3.28
N PHE A 168 6.92 -10.83 4.07
CA PHE A 168 7.35 -10.45 5.42
C PHE A 168 8.25 -9.19 5.39
N GLY A 169 9.17 -9.10 4.43
CA GLY A 169 9.97 -7.88 4.19
C GLY A 169 9.12 -6.68 3.78
N ILE A 170 8.22 -6.85 2.81
CA ILE A 170 7.25 -5.83 2.37
C ILE A 170 6.41 -5.32 3.55
N GLY A 171 6.01 -6.23 4.45
CA GLY A 171 5.24 -5.86 5.64
C GLY A 171 5.92 -4.83 6.51
N GLY A 172 7.25 -4.85 6.61
CA GLY A 172 7.99 -3.85 7.36
C GLY A 172 8.09 -2.49 6.66
N ASP A 173 8.07 -2.47 5.33
CA ASP A 173 8.18 -1.22 4.58
C ASP A 173 6.98 -0.29 4.80
N TYR A 174 5.77 -0.84 4.96
CA TYR A 174 4.55 -0.06 5.16
C TYR A 174 4.57 0.85 6.40
N PRO A 175 4.68 0.33 7.63
CA PRO A 175 4.66 1.18 8.83
C PRO A 175 5.89 2.09 8.93
N LEU A 176 7.05 1.62 8.46
CA LEU A 176 8.29 2.38 8.56
C LEU A 176 8.31 3.57 7.59
N SER A 177 7.99 3.36 6.31
CA SER A 177 7.92 4.44 5.32
C SER A 177 6.87 5.48 5.69
N ALA A 178 5.68 5.06 6.12
CA ALA A 178 4.62 5.96 6.56
C ALA A 178 5.07 6.82 7.74
N THR A 179 5.68 6.19 8.75
CA THR A 179 6.16 6.87 9.95
C THR A 179 7.30 7.82 9.61
N ILE A 180 8.31 7.38 8.86
CA ILE A 180 9.43 8.23 8.43
C ILE A 180 8.90 9.46 7.70
N MET A 181 8.02 9.29 6.72
CA MET A 181 7.51 10.41 5.92
C MET A 181 6.61 11.34 6.72
N SER A 182 5.81 10.83 7.66
CA SER A 182 5.00 11.67 8.55
C SER A 182 5.87 12.51 9.49
N GLU A 183 6.98 11.96 9.94
CA GLU A 183 7.92 12.59 10.87
C GLU A 183 8.87 13.60 10.20
N TYR A 184 9.16 13.42 8.89
CA TYR A 184 9.97 14.37 8.11
C TYR A 184 9.17 15.51 7.47
N ALA A 185 7.91 15.28 7.12
CA ALA A 185 7.09 16.26 6.41
C ALA A 185 6.62 17.42 7.30
N ASN A 186 6.51 18.61 6.72
CA ASN A 186 5.95 19.77 7.41
C ASN A 186 4.42 19.66 7.58
N LYS A 187 3.85 20.40 8.54
CA LYS A 187 2.42 20.39 8.88
C LYS A 187 1.49 20.67 7.69
N LYS A 188 1.90 21.57 6.74
CA LYS A 188 1.04 22.02 5.63
C LYS A 188 0.94 21.03 4.48
N THR A 189 2.01 20.26 4.21
CA THR A 189 2.13 19.38 3.04
C THR A 189 2.32 17.90 3.40
N ARG A 190 2.18 17.56 4.67
CA ARG A 190 2.41 16.21 5.18
C ARG A 190 1.59 15.14 4.44
N GLY A 191 0.30 15.41 4.24
CA GLY A 191 -0.57 14.48 3.53
C GLY A 191 -0.13 14.24 2.10
N ALA A 192 0.24 15.30 1.37
CA ALA A 192 0.72 15.19 0.00
C ALA A 192 2.05 14.41 -0.08
N PHE A 193 2.96 14.59 0.89
CA PHE A 193 4.23 13.85 0.91
C PHE A 193 4.03 12.36 1.19
N ILE A 194 3.22 12.00 2.17
CA ILE A 194 2.89 10.60 2.45
C ILE A 194 2.13 9.98 1.27
N ALA A 195 1.18 10.73 0.69
CA ALA A 195 0.44 10.31 -0.51
C ALA A 195 1.37 10.10 -1.71
N ALA A 196 2.38 10.96 -1.94
CA ALA A 196 3.33 10.84 -3.05
C ALA A 196 4.20 9.58 -2.92
N VAL A 197 4.65 9.25 -1.71
CA VAL A 197 5.35 7.98 -1.43
C VAL A 197 4.45 6.79 -1.75
N PHE A 198 3.21 6.81 -1.30
CA PHE A 198 2.27 5.72 -1.54
C PHE A 198 1.81 5.65 -3.01
N ALA A 199 1.76 6.77 -3.74
CA ALA A 199 1.44 6.82 -5.16
C ALA A 199 2.44 6.03 -6.03
N MET A 200 3.66 5.81 -5.56
CA MET A 200 4.63 4.96 -6.23
C MET A 200 4.19 3.50 -6.32
N GLN A 201 3.24 3.06 -5.49
CA GLN A 201 2.56 1.78 -5.64
C GLN A 201 1.86 1.67 -7.01
N GLY A 202 1.19 2.72 -7.46
CA GLY A 202 0.56 2.77 -8.79
C GLY A 202 1.56 2.58 -9.92
N PHE A 203 2.72 3.22 -9.82
CA PHE A 203 3.81 3.03 -10.79
C PHE A 203 4.43 1.64 -10.71
N GLY A 204 4.52 1.02 -9.53
CA GLY A 204 4.97 -0.36 -9.37
C GLY A 204 4.04 -1.36 -10.08
N ILE A 205 2.72 -1.23 -9.91
CA ILE A 205 1.72 -2.04 -10.61
C ILE A 205 1.84 -1.83 -12.15
N LEU A 206 1.95 -0.59 -12.59
CA LEU A 206 2.11 -0.25 -14.01
C LEU A 206 3.40 -0.84 -14.58
N ALA A 207 4.51 -0.73 -13.86
CA ALA A 207 5.81 -1.28 -14.27
C ALA A 207 5.78 -2.81 -14.36
N GLY A 208 5.11 -3.50 -13.43
CA GLY A 208 4.90 -4.96 -13.49
C GLY A 208 4.18 -5.37 -14.78
N GLY A 209 3.13 -4.65 -15.14
CA GLY A 209 2.42 -4.84 -16.40
C GLY A 209 3.31 -4.58 -17.63
N ILE A 210 4.06 -3.47 -17.66
CA ILE A 210 4.96 -3.11 -18.76
C ILE A 210 6.09 -4.13 -18.93
N VAL A 211 6.75 -4.52 -17.85
CA VAL A 211 7.81 -5.55 -17.88
C VAL A 211 7.25 -6.86 -18.40
N SER A 212 6.08 -7.28 -17.92
CA SER A 212 5.43 -8.50 -18.40
C SER A 212 5.06 -8.40 -19.90
N LEU A 213 4.61 -7.23 -20.37
CA LEU A 213 4.38 -6.99 -21.80
C LEU A 213 5.67 -7.11 -22.63
N ILE A 214 6.76 -6.49 -22.20
CA ILE A 214 8.04 -6.51 -22.91
C ILE A 214 8.57 -7.94 -22.97
N VAL A 215 8.62 -8.63 -21.83
CA VAL A 215 9.13 -10.01 -21.75
C VAL A 215 8.27 -10.94 -22.59
N SER A 216 6.95 -10.91 -22.44
CA SER A 216 6.05 -11.78 -23.22
C SER A 216 6.07 -11.46 -24.71
N ALA A 217 6.21 -10.20 -25.13
CA ALA A 217 6.36 -9.83 -26.53
C ALA A 217 7.66 -10.35 -27.12
N ALA A 218 8.78 -10.20 -26.41
CA ALA A 218 10.10 -10.68 -26.84
C ALA A 218 10.08 -12.22 -27.04
N PHE A 219 9.58 -12.96 -26.04
CA PHE A 219 9.49 -14.42 -26.14
C PHE A 219 8.49 -14.89 -27.20
N LYS A 220 7.35 -14.21 -27.35
CA LYS A 220 6.37 -14.50 -28.40
C LYS A 220 6.95 -14.35 -29.82
N ASN A 221 7.83 -13.36 -30.01
CA ASN A 221 8.46 -13.13 -31.31
C ASN A 221 9.59 -14.15 -31.57
N ALA A 222 10.35 -14.52 -30.53
CA ALA A 222 11.46 -15.46 -30.64
C ALA A 222 10.98 -16.92 -30.75
N TYR A 223 9.91 -17.29 -30.04
CA TYR A 223 9.40 -18.67 -29.96
C TYR A 223 7.95 -18.72 -30.42
N LYS A 224 7.77 -19.06 -31.71
CA LYS A 224 6.42 -19.24 -32.31
C LYS A 224 5.81 -20.53 -31.80
N ALA A 225 4.59 -20.47 -31.28
CA ALA A 225 3.82 -21.62 -30.80
C ALA A 225 2.38 -21.55 -31.36
N PRO A 226 1.77 -22.71 -31.69
CA PRO A 226 0.37 -22.78 -32.12
C PRO A 226 -0.58 -22.43 -30.96
N ALA A 227 -1.85 -22.19 -31.28
CA ALA A 227 -2.89 -22.07 -30.26
C ALA A 227 -3.16 -23.45 -29.61
N TYR A 228 -3.66 -23.46 -28.37
CA TYR A 228 -3.92 -24.70 -27.64
C TYR A 228 -4.89 -25.64 -28.36
N GLN A 229 -5.90 -25.11 -29.03
CA GLN A 229 -6.87 -25.88 -29.81
C GLN A 229 -6.26 -26.57 -31.04
N ASP A 230 -5.17 -26.03 -31.59
CA ASP A 230 -4.52 -26.54 -32.79
C ASP A 230 -3.46 -27.61 -32.44
N ASP A 231 -2.66 -27.34 -31.40
CA ASP A 231 -1.71 -28.29 -30.82
C ASP A 231 -1.57 -28.05 -29.31
N ARG A 232 -2.11 -28.99 -28.54
CA ARG A 232 -2.14 -28.88 -27.07
C ARG A 232 -0.73 -28.88 -26.47
N ALA A 233 0.14 -29.79 -26.89
CA ALA A 233 1.49 -29.90 -26.36
C ALA A 233 2.39 -28.77 -26.85
N GLY A 234 2.37 -28.45 -28.13
CA GLY A 234 3.17 -27.38 -28.75
C GLY A 234 2.73 -25.97 -28.35
N SER A 235 1.55 -25.78 -27.76
CA SER A 235 1.05 -24.47 -27.34
C SER A 235 1.82 -23.85 -26.17
N THR A 236 2.61 -24.65 -25.43
CA THR A 236 3.44 -24.21 -24.31
C THR A 236 4.88 -24.62 -24.53
N VAL A 237 5.68 -23.74 -25.07
CA VAL A 237 7.11 -23.97 -25.32
C VAL A 237 7.89 -24.04 -24.00
N SER A 238 8.96 -24.85 -23.94
CA SER A 238 9.79 -25.00 -22.73
C SER A 238 10.37 -23.68 -22.22
N GLN A 239 10.68 -22.75 -23.13
CA GLN A 239 11.18 -21.42 -22.79
C GLN A 239 10.18 -20.53 -22.08
N ALA A 240 8.90 -20.88 -22.07
CA ALA A 240 7.86 -20.17 -21.31
C ALA A 240 8.15 -20.19 -19.79
N ASP A 241 8.93 -21.15 -19.30
CA ASP A 241 9.37 -21.20 -17.90
C ASP A 241 10.26 -20.01 -17.52
N PHE A 242 11.07 -19.49 -18.43
CA PHE A 242 11.87 -18.29 -18.17
C PHE A 242 11.04 -17.01 -18.09
N VAL A 243 9.87 -16.95 -18.74
CA VAL A 243 9.04 -15.73 -18.78
C VAL A 243 8.60 -15.32 -17.38
N TRP A 244 8.01 -16.23 -16.60
CA TRP A 244 7.55 -15.91 -15.25
C TRP A 244 8.71 -15.63 -14.28
N ARG A 245 9.84 -16.34 -14.46
CA ARG A 245 11.04 -16.15 -13.63
C ARG A 245 11.63 -14.75 -13.81
N ILE A 246 11.81 -14.31 -15.05
CA ILE A 246 12.32 -12.97 -15.37
C ILE A 246 11.38 -11.90 -14.82
N ILE A 247 10.05 -12.05 -15.02
CA ILE A 247 9.07 -11.08 -14.53
C ILE A 247 9.18 -10.93 -13.01
N LEU A 248 9.32 -12.03 -12.25
CA LEU A 248 9.45 -11.94 -10.79
C LEU A 248 10.79 -11.34 -10.36
N MET A 249 11.92 -11.74 -10.96
CA MET A 249 13.25 -11.26 -10.56
C MET A 249 13.49 -9.77 -10.82
N VAL A 250 12.87 -9.18 -11.84
CA VAL A 250 13.04 -7.76 -12.17
C VAL A 250 12.59 -6.86 -11.02
N GLY A 251 11.67 -7.32 -10.17
CA GLY A 251 11.24 -6.60 -8.97
C GLY A 251 12.37 -6.25 -7.99
N ALA A 252 13.41 -7.08 -7.91
CA ALA A 252 14.56 -6.80 -7.06
C ALA A 252 15.39 -5.59 -7.48
N ALA A 253 15.38 -5.23 -8.78
CA ALA A 253 16.29 -4.21 -9.32
C ALA A 253 16.04 -2.80 -8.74
N PRO A 254 14.79 -2.27 -8.63
CA PRO A 254 14.55 -0.95 -8.04
C PRO A 254 14.95 -0.89 -6.56
N ALA A 255 14.68 -1.95 -5.81
CA ALA A 255 15.05 -2.05 -4.40
C ALA A 255 16.57 -2.02 -4.22
N LEU A 256 17.31 -2.81 -5.00
CA LEU A 256 18.77 -2.86 -4.95
C LEU A 256 19.40 -1.50 -5.31
N LEU A 257 18.87 -0.82 -6.32
CA LEU A 257 19.37 0.49 -6.76
C LEU A 257 19.20 1.57 -5.67
N THR A 258 18.17 1.49 -4.84
CA THR A 258 17.89 2.49 -3.79
C THR A 258 18.48 2.15 -2.44
N TYR A 259 18.98 0.94 -2.24
CA TYR A 259 19.51 0.46 -0.96
C TYR A 259 20.58 1.40 -0.37
N TYR A 260 21.54 1.83 -1.19
CA TYR A 260 22.61 2.72 -0.75
C TYR A 260 22.12 4.05 -0.21
N TRP A 261 21.18 4.71 -0.91
CA TRP A 261 20.61 5.99 -0.46
C TRP A 261 19.71 5.81 0.76
N ARG A 262 18.97 4.70 0.83
CA ARG A 262 18.14 4.36 2.00
C ARG A 262 19.00 4.24 3.27
N MET A 263 20.15 3.61 3.18
CA MET A 263 21.08 3.48 4.31
C MET A 263 21.77 4.80 4.71
N LYS A 264 21.84 5.77 3.81
CA LYS A 264 22.40 7.10 4.10
C LYS A 264 21.40 8.08 4.76
N MET A 265 20.11 7.82 4.73
CA MET A 265 19.14 8.67 5.42
C MET A 265 19.45 8.70 6.92
N PRO A 266 19.37 9.91 7.59
CA PRO A 266 19.48 9.97 9.05
C PRO A 266 18.28 9.31 9.72
N GLU A 267 18.34 9.10 11.05
CA GLU A 267 17.15 8.71 11.83
C GLU A 267 16.20 9.91 11.95
N THR A 268 14.92 9.65 12.20
CA THR A 268 13.95 10.73 12.34
C THR A 268 14.16 11.51 13.64
N ALA A 269 14.05 12.85 13.55
CA ALA A 269 14.26 13.73 14.71
C ALA A 269 13.26 13.43 15.84
N ARG A 270 12.00 13.10 15.50
CA ARG A 270 10.99 12.77 16.49
C ARG A 270 11.33 11.51 17.27
N TYR A 271 11.84 10.48 16.59
CA TYR A 271 12.33 9.28 17.27
C TYR A 271 13.54 9.61 18.16
N THR A 272 14.52 10.30 17.60
CA THR A 272 15.79 10.59 18.30
C THR A 272 15.56 11.49 19.51
N ALA A 273 14.70 12.51 19.42
CA ALA A 273 14.39 13.40 20.53
C ALA A 273 13.43 12.78 21.56
N LEU A 274 12.28 12.26 21.11
CA LEU A 274 11.18 11.85 22.00
C LEU A 274 11.29 10.42 22.50
N VAL A 275 11.82 9.50 21.68
CA VAL A 275 11.91 8.07 22.03
C VAL A 275 13.30 7.71 22.52
N ALA A 276 14.35 8.07 21.77
CA ALA A 276 15.74 7.82 22.17
C ALA A 276 16.27 8.84 23.19
N LYS A 277 15.54 9.93 23.47
CA LYS A 277 15.85 10.99 24.45
C LYS A 277 17.21 11.66 24.23
N ASN A 278 17.60 11.85 22.97
CA ASN A 278 18.87 12.45 22.58
C ASN A 278 18.64 13.73 21.75
N ALA A 279 18.40 14.85 22.44
CA ALA A 279 18.18 16.14 21.82
C ALA A 279 19.38 16.64 21.01
N LYS A 280 20.59 16.36 21.48
CA LYS A 280 21.84 16.80 20.82
C LYS A 280 22.00 16.14 19.44
N GLN A 281 21.78 14.84 19.35
CA GLN A 281 21.82 14.12 18.07
C GLN A 281 20.71 14.58 17.13
N ALA A 282 19.48 14.76 17.64
CA ALA A 282 18.35 15.25 16.86
C ALA A 282 18.61 16.65 16.26
N ALA A 283 19.10 17.59 17.08
CA ALA A 283 19.45 18.93 16.63
C ALA A 283 20.58 18.89 15.59
N THR A 284 21.65 18.13 15.84
CA THR A 284 22.79 17.99 14.91
C THR A 284 22.37 17.42 13.54
N ASP A 285 21.57 16.36 13.54
CA ASP A 285 21.12 15.73 12.30
C ASP A 285 20.18 16.64 11.52
N MET A 286 19.28 17.35 12.21
CA MET A 286 18.32 18.24 11.55
C MET A 286 18.95 19.57 11.12
N SER A 287 19.92 20.11 11.85
CA SER A 287 20.69 21.28 11.40
C SER A 287 21.37 21.01 10.06
N LYS A 288 21.95 19.83 9.88
CA LYS A 288 22.55 19.41 8.58
C LYS A 288 21.51 19.25 7.47
N VAL A 289 20.34 18.71 7.81
CA VAL A 289 19.28 18.43 6.84
C VAL A 289 18.58 19.72 6.41
N LEU A 290 18.27 20.62 7.36
CA LEU A 290 17.54 21.85 7.11
C LEU A 290 18.45 23.03 6.73
N ASN A 291 19.78 22.89 6.89
CA ASN A 291 20.76 23.97 6.76
C ASN A 291 20.41 25.19 7.63
N VAL A 292 20.01 24.94 8.87
CA VAL A 292 19.66 25.94 9.90
C VAL A 292 20.30 25.52 11.21
N ASP A 293 20.82 26.47 11.97
CA ASP A 293 21.32 26.20 13.30
C ASP A 293 20.14 25.93 14.26
N ILE A 294 20.15 24.77 14.89
CA ILE A 294 19.12 24.31 15.84
C ILE A 294 19.82 24.03 17.15
N GLU A 295 19.39 24.72 18.21
CA GLU A 295 19.91 24.46 19.56
C GLU A 295 19.37 23.15 20.13
N ALA A 296 20.22 22.47 20.87
CA ALA A 296 19.87 21.23 21.52
C ALA A 296 19.22 21.49 22.90
N GLU A 297 17.91 21.32 23.02
CA GLU A 297 17.14 21.52 24.25
C GLU A 297 17.10 20.25 25.09
N GLN A 298 18.25 19.75 25.57
CA GLN A 298 18.35 18.49 26.32
C GLN A 298 17.55 18.53 27.63
N GLU A 299 17.55 19.65 28.34
CA GLU A 299 16.79 19.83 29.59
C GLU A 299 15.28 19.73 29.35
N LYS A 300 14.76 20.32 28.27
CA LYS A 300 13.35 20.18 27.87
C LYS A 300 13.00 18.72 27.51
N VAL A 301 13.89 18.02 26.81
CA VAL A 301 13.68 16.59 26.49
C VAL A 301 13.63 15.77 27.76
N GLU A 302 14.48 16.06 28.74
CA GLU A 302 14.46 15.37 30.03
C GLU A 302 13.21 15.71 30.87
N GLN A 303 12.73 16.96 30.82
CA GLN A 303 11.46 17.36 31.44
C GLN A 303 10.27 16.64 30.80
N ILE A 304 10.17 16.64 29.46
CA ILE A 304 9.15 15.88 28.72
C ILE A 304 9.24 14.39 29.08
N ALA A 305 10.44 13.83 29.15
CA ALA A 305 10.67 12.44 29.51
C ALA A 305 10.32 12.13 30.98
N SER A 306 10.47 13.08 31.90
CA SER A 306 10.09 12.92 33.31
C SER A 306 8.57 12.99 33.48
N ASN A 307 7.90 13.88 32.74
CA ASN A 307 6.44 13.96 32.69
C ASN A 307 5.82 12.71 32.02
N GLN A 308 6.52 12.10 31.05
CA GLN A 308 6.15 10.83 30.43
C GLN A 308 6.37 9.59 31.31
N LYS A 309 6.74 9.71 32.60
CA LYS A 309 6.79 8.55 33.53
C LYS A 309 5.45 7.83 33.63
N ASN A 310 4.35 8.50 33.33
CA ASN A 310 3.00 7.94 33.21
C ASN A 310 2.64 7.51 31.77
N SER A 311 3.63 7.27 30.90
CA SER A 311 3.37 6.91 29.52
C SER A 311 2.56 5.60 29.43
N PHE A 312 1.35 5.70 28.88
CA PHE A 312 0.46 4.55 28.68
C PHE A 312 0.99 3.61 27.58
N GLY A 313 0.91 2.31 27.80
CA GLY A 313 1.24 1.29 26.78
C GLY A 313 0.05 1.02 25.83
N LEU A 314 0.31 0.29 24.74
CA LEU A 314 -0.71 -0.09 23.75
C LEU A 314 -1.93 -0.80 24.38
N PHE A 315 -1.73 -1.63 25.40
CA PHE A 315 -2.78 -2.40 26.07
C PHE A 315 -3.30 -1.72 27.36
N SER A 316 -2.96 -0.45 27.58
CA SER A 316 -3.44 0.28 28.75
C SER A 316 -4.88 0.75 28.55
N ARG A 317 -5.61 0.93 29.67
CA ARG A 317 -6.97 1.51 29.64
C ARG A 317 -6.95 2.92 29.08
N GLU A 318 -5.88 3.67 29.32
CA GLU A 318 -5.71 5.04 28.84
C GLU A 318 -5.59 5.09 27.31
N PHE A 319 -4.76 4.22 26.72
CA PHE A 319 -4.68 4.12 25.26
C PHE A 319 -6.05 3.76 24.65
N LEU A 320 -6.76 2.81 25.25
CA LEU A 320 -8.06 2.38 24.75
C LEU A 320 -9.08 3.54 24.81
N LYS A 321 -9.05 4.35 25.87
CA LYS A 321 -9.94 5.51 26.04
C LYS A 321 -9.63 6.60 25.00
N ARG A 322 -8.35 6.94 24.77
CA ARG A 322 -7.94 8.04 23.86
C ARG A 322 -7.90 7.62 22.39
N HIS A 323 -7.35 6.47 22.10
CA HIS A 323 -7.04 6.01 20.73
C HIS A 323 -7.75 4.73 20.30
N GLY A 324 -8.51 4.08 21.17
CA GLY A 324 -9.16 2.80 20.86
C GLY A 324 -10.12 2.89 19.68
N LEU A 325 -11.00 3.92 19.64
CA LEU A 325 -11.90 4.14 18.53
C LEU A 325 -11.17 4.52 17.23
N HIS A 326 -10.09 5.29 17.33
CA HIS A 326 -9.26 5.65 16.19
C HIS A 326 -8.59 4.40 15.58
N LEU A 327 -8.05 3.52 16.43
CA LEU A 327 -7.45 2.26 15.99
C LEU A 327 -8.49 1.33 15.38
N LEU A 328 -9.69 1.24 15.98
CA LEU A 328 -10.81 0.49 15.40
C LEU A 328 -11.20 1.05 14.03
N GLY A 329 -11.32 2.38 13.88
CA GLY A 329 -11.65 3.03 12.62
C GLY A 329 -10.60 2.75 11.53
N THR A 330 -9.31 2.90 11.84
CA THR A 330 -8.22 2.67 10.87
C THR A 330 -8.08 1.19 10.49
N THR A 331 -8.22 0.26 11.43
CA THR A 331 -8.16 -1.19 11.17
C THR A 331 -9.34 -1.67 10.32
N THR A 332 -10.56 -1.29 10.67
CA THR A 332 -11.77 -1.76 9.98
C THR A 332 -11.90 -1.16 8.58
N THR A 333 -11.61 0.13 8.40
CA THR A 333 -11.65 0.76 7.07
C THR A 333 -10.61 0.14 6.13
N TRP A 334 -9.41 -0.13 6.60
CA TRP A 334 -8.38 -0.78 5.78
C TRP A 334 -8.73 -2.25 5.48
N PHE A 335 -9.28 -2.98 6.46
CA PHE A 335 -9.75 -4.36 6.26
C PHE A 335 -10.79 -4.47 5.14
N PHE A 336 -11.85 -3.66 5.18
CA PHE A 336 -12.92 -3.69 4.18
C PHE A 336 -12.45 -3.19 2.80
N LEU A 337 -11.58 -2.19 2.78
CA LEU A 337 -10.94 -1.74 1.54
C LEU A 337 -10.18 -2.87 0.87
N ASP A 338 -9.29 -3.53 1.61
CA ASP A 338 -8.37 -4.52 1.03
C ASP A 338 -9.12 -5.77 0.55
N ILE A 339 -10.25 -6.15 1.15
CA ILE A 339 -11.13 -7.19 0.59
C ILE A 339 -11.51 -6.82 -0.85
N ALA A 340 -12.04 -5.62 -1.07
CA ALA A 340 -12.51 -5.19 -2.38
C ALA A 340 -11.33 -4.95 -3.36
N PHE A 341 -10.30 -4.25 -2.91
CA PHE A 341 -9.15 -3.85 -3.74
C PHE A 341 -8.34 -5.04 -4.24
N TYR A 342 -7.97 -5.98 -3.35
CA TYR A 342 -7.18 -7.14 -3.73
C TYR A 342 -7.98 -8.19 -4.48
N SER A 343 -9.27 -8.40 -4.17
CA SER A 343 -10.15 -9.25 -4.98
C SER A 343 -10.17 -8.80 -6.44
N GLN A 344 -10.32 -7.50 -6.70
CA GLN A 344 -10.33 -6.98 -8.06
C GLN A 344 -8.95 -7.11 -8.73
N ASN A 345 -7.87 -6.72 -8.05
CA ASN A 345 -6.53 -6.73 -8.63
C ASN A 345 -6.05 -8.14 -9.02
N LEU A 346 -6.24 -9.13 -8.15
CA LEU A 346 -5.73 -10.47 -8.37
C LEU A 346 -6.52 -11.23 -9.45
N PHE A 347 -7.81 -10.95 -9.56
CA PHE A 347 -8.73 -11.68 -10.45
C PHE A 347 -9.20 -10.88 -11.67
N GLN A 348 -8.53 -9.77 -12.00
CA GLN A 348 -8.81 -8.99 -13.22
C GLN A 348 -8.85 -9.87 -14.47
N LYS A 349 -7.89 -10.78 -14.62
CA LYS A 349 -7.80 -11.69 -15.74
C LYS A 349 -9.03 -12.59 -15.88
N ASP A 350 -9.58 -13.05 -14.77
CA ASP A 350 -10.75 -13.96 -14.75
C ASP A 350 -12.03 -13.15 -15.04
N ILE A 351 -12.15 -11.95 -14.47
CA ILE A 351 -13.26 -11.03 -14.75
C ILE A 351 -13.27 -10.62 -16.23
N PHE A 352 -12.11 -10.24 -16.78
CA PHE A 352 -12.00 -9.80 -18.17
C PHE A 352 -12.19 -10.93 -19.19
N SER A 353 -11.83 -12.16 -18.81
CA SER A 353 -12.15 -13.36 -19.59
C SER A 353 -13.66 -13.66 -19.57
N ALA A 354 -14.33 -13.46 -18.44
CA ALA A 354 -15.76 -13.70 -18.30
C ALA A 354 -16.63 -12.73 -19.13
N ILE A 355 -16.16 -11.49 -19.34
CA ILE A 355 -16.83 -10.49 -20.21
C ILE A 355 -16.33 -10.55 -21.67
N ASN A 356 -15.50 -11.54 -22.03
CA ASN A 356 -14.90 -11.72 -23.35
C ASN A 356 -13.99 -10.57 -23.83
N TRP A 357 -13.44 -9.75 -22.92
CA TRP A 357 -12.42 -8.75 -23.28
C TRP A 357 -11.05 -9.40 -23.52
N ILE A 358 -10.71 -10.44 -22.74
CA ILE A 358 -9.59 -11.33 -23.02
C ILE A 358 -10.16 -12.56 -23.76
N PRO A 359 -9.58 -12.97 -24.92
CA PRO A 359 -10.03 -14.16 -25.64
C PRO A 359 -9.94 -15.44 -24.79
N LYS A 360 -10.69 -16.46 -25.15
CA LYS A 360 -10.67 -17.75 -24.45
C LYS A 360 -9.26 -18.36 -24.48
N ALA A 361 -8.79 -18.89 -23.35
CA ALA A 361 -7.44 -19.43 -23.20
C ALA A 361 -7.06 -20.48 -24.25
N LYS A 362 -8.01 -21.31 -24.69
CA LYS A 362 -7.81 -22.33 -25.73
C LYS A 362 -7.48 -21.79 -27.12
N THR A 363 -7.85 -20.54 -27.44
CA THR A 363 -7.56 -19.89 -28.73
C THR A 363 -6.19 -19.22 -28.78
N MET A 364 -5.37 -19.38 -27.75
CA MET A 364 -4.07 -18.74 -27.60
C MET A 364 -3.01 -19.74 -27.13
N ASN A 365 -1.74 -19.47 -27.48
CA ASN A 365 -0.62 -20.12 -26.81
C ASN A 365 -0.33 -19.50 -25.44
N ALA A 366 0.51 -20.16 -24.65
CA ALA A 366 0.79 -19.76 -23.27
C ALA A 366 1.37 -18.33 -23.14
N ILE A 367 2.32 -17.97 -23.98
CA ILE A 367 2.99 -16.66 -23.95
C ILE A 367 2.04 -15.56 -24.44
N GLN A 368 1.23 -15.86 -25.47
CA GLN A 368 0.22 -14.92 -25.99
C GLN A 368 -0.86 -14.61 -24.93
N GLU A 369 -1.24 -15.59 -24.11
CA GLU A 369 -2.17 -15.37 -23.01
C GLU A 369 -1.60 -14.40 -21.98
N VAL A 370 -0.33 -14.58 -21.55
CA VAL A 370 0.37 -13.64 -20.66
C VAL A 370 0.39 -12.23 -21.26
N TYR A 371 0.71 -12.10 -22.55
CA TYR A 371 0.71 -10.81 -23.24
C TYR A 371 -0.66 -10.11 -23.20
N LYS A 372 -1.75 -10.85 -23.46
CA LYS A 372 -3.11 -10.29 -23.44
C LYS A 372 -3.56 -9.89 -22.05
N ILE A 373 -3.26 -10.71 -21.01
CA ILE A 373 -3.53 -10.39 -19.61
C ILE A 373 -2.76 -9.13 -19.20
N SER A 374 -1.45 -9.09 -19.47
CA SER A 374 -0.60 -7.96 -19.11
C SER A 374 -1.07 -6.67 -19.77
N ARG A 375 -1.48 -6.72 -21.06
CA ARG A 375 -2.02 -5.56 -21.77
C ARG A 375 -3.27 -5.02 -21.09
N ALA A 376 -4.20 -5.88 -20.72
CA ALA A 376 -5.44 -5.48 -20.07
C ALA A 376 -5.18 -4.85 -18.68
N GLN A 377 -4.35 -5.48 -17.87
CA GLN A 377 -4.01 -4.96 -16.54
C GLN A 377 -3.21 -3.65 -16.60
N THR A 378 -2.27 -3.52 -17.56
CA THR A 378 -1.53 -2.28 -17.78
C THR A 378 -2.45 -1.11 -18.15
N LEU A 379 -3.46 -1.34 -18.99
CA LEU A 379 -4.43 -0.30 -19.36
C LEU A 379 -5.26 0.16 -18.15
N ILE A 380 -5.71 -0.76 -17.28
CA ILE A 380 -6.41 -0.41 -16.04
C ILE A 380 -5.51 0.39 -15.11
N ALA A 381 -4.24 -0.04 -14.94
CA ALA A 381 -3.29 0.69 -14.10
C ALA A 381 -3.03 2.11 -14.64
N LEU A 382 -2.86 2.27 -15.94
CA LEU A 382 -2.60 3.54 -16.59
C LEU A 382 -3.80 4.50 -16.51
N CYS A 383 -5.02 4.02 -16.75
CA CYS A 383 -6.22 4.86 -16.85
C CYS A 383 -6.93 5.06 -15.50
N GLY A 384 -6.82 4.13 -14.57
CA GLY A 384 -7.52 4.18 -13.27
C GLY A 384 -6.57 4.36 -12.09
N THR A 385 -5.66 3.39 -11.89
CA THR A 385 -4.84 3.32 -10.67
C THR A 385 -3.90 4.51 -10.52
N VAL A 386 -3.05 4.77 -11.50
CA VAL A 386 -2.05 5.85 -11.45
C VAL A 386 -2.70 7.22 -11.34
N PRO A 387 -3.68 7.60 -12.18
CA PRO A 387 -4.34 8.89 -12.03
C PRO A 387 -5.00 9.08 -10.65
N GLY A 388 -5.69 8.06 -10.12
CA GLY A 388 -6.35 8.13 -8.82
C GLY A 388 -5.38 8.52 -7.69
N TYR A 389 -4.19 7.92 -7.63
CA TYR A 389 -3.16 8.30 -6.66
C TYR A 389 -2.76 9.77 -6.76
N TRP A 390 -2.52 10.26 -7.98
CA TRP A 390 -2.08 11.63 -8.16
C TRP A 390 -3.16 12.66 -7.82
N PHE A 391 -4.44 12.33 -8.05
CA PHE A 391 -5.53 13.17 -7.54
C PHE A 391 -5.50 13.27 -6.01
N THR A 392 -5.18 12.18 -5.30
CA THR A 392 -4.98 12.25 -3.85
C THR A 392 -3.81 13.15 -3.50
N VAL A 393 -2.64 12.99 -4.13
CA VAL A 393 -1.45 13.81 -3.85
C VAL A 393 -1.77 15.30 -3.96
N PHE A 394 -2.49 15.73 -5.00
CA PHE A 394 -2.80 17.13 -5.22
C PHE A 394 -3.91 17.70 -4.31
N LEU A 395 -4.79 16.85 -3.81
CA LEU A 395 -6.03 17.30 -3.16
C LEU A 395 -6.10 16.96 -1.67
N ILE A 396 -5.26 16.05 -1.14
CA ILE A 396 -5.36 15.56 0.23
C ILE A 396 -5.25 16.67 1.29
N ASP A 397 -4.32 17.62 1.11
CA ASP A 397 -4.14 18.74 2.02
C ASP A 397 -5.13 19.89 1.77
N LYS A 398 -5.90 19.85 0.66
CA LYS A 398 -6.97 20.83 0.37
C LYS A 398 -8.33 20.32 0.85
N ILE A 399 -8.69 19.07 0.56
CA ILE A 399 -9.99 18.47 0.87
C ILE A 399 -10.00 17.90 2.29
N GLY A 400 -8.94 17.20 2.69
CA GLY A 400 -8.83 16.47 3.95
C GLY A 400 -8.96 14.96 3.78
N ARG A 401 -8.49 14.21 4.80
CA ARG A 401 -8.39 12.74 4.75
C ARG A 401 -9.77 12.09 4.87
N PHE A 402 -10.57 12.57 5.82
CA PHE A 402 -11.92 12.05 6.08
C PHE A 402 -12.82 12.17 4.84
N LYS A 403 -12.89 13.36 4.23
CA LYS A 403 -13.76 13.60 3.06
C LYS A 403 -13.34 12.78 1.85
N ILE A 404 -12.03 12.66 1.58
CA ILE A 404 -11.50 11.85 0.47
C ILE A 404 -11.81 10.37 0.69
N GLN A 405 -11.64 9.86 1.91
CA GLN A 405 -11.95 8.47 2.26
C GLN A 405 -13.45 8.16 2.07
N LEU A 406 -14.30 9.03 2.60
CA LEU A 406 -15.75 8.89 2.50
C LEU A 406 -16.22 8.90 1.03
N MET A 407 -15.76 9.88 0.26
CA MET A 407 -16.04 10.00 -1.18
C MET A 407 -15.58 8.75 -1.93
N GLY A 408 -14.34 8.30 -1.68
CA GLY A 408 -13.79 7.14 -2.37
C GLY A 408 -14.61 5.87 -2.13
N PHE A 409 -14.94 5.54 -0.89
CA PHE A 409 -15.81 4.40 -0.57
C PHE A 409 -17.21 4.52 -1.19
N ALA A 410 -17.81 5.72 -1.16
CA ALA A 410 -19.11 5.96 -1.78
C ALA A 410 -19.06 5.70 -3.29
N MET A 411 -18.07 6.27 -3.99
CA MET A 411 -17.92 6.10 -5.43
C MET A 411 -17.56 4.68 -5.83
N MET A 412 -16.69 3.98 -5.06
CA MET A 412 -16.43 2.56 -5.27
C MET A 412 -17.71 1.73 -5.16
N THR A 413 -18.54 2.01 -4.16
CA THR A 413 -19.84 1.33 -4.00
C THR A 413 -20.75 1.57 -5.21
N VAL A 414 -20.87 2.83 -5.66
CA VAL A 414 -21.70 3.20 -6.82
C VAL A 414 -21.22 2.48 -8.09
N PHE A 415 -19.92 2.52 -8.41
CA PHE A 415 -19.40 1.87 -9.61
C PHE A 415 -19.46 0.34 -9.53
N MET A 416 -19.27 -0.27 -8.35
CA MET A 416 -19.49 -1.70 -8.17
C MET A 416 -20.93 -2.11 -8.43
N LEU A 417 -21.90 -1.33 -7.93
CA LEU A 417 -23.32 -1.57 -8.21
C LEU A 417 -23.65 -1.34 -9.68
N ALA A 418 -23.06 -0.33 -10.32
CA ALA A 418 -23.22 -0.08 -11.77
C ALA A 418 -22.65 -1.22 -12.63
N LEU A 419 -21.66 -1.96 -12.14
CA LEU A 419 -21.16 -3.18 -12.77
C LEU A 419 -22.06 -4.39 -12.49
N ALA A 420 -22.54 -4.54 -11.26
CA ALA A 420 -23.26 -5.73 -10.80
C ALA A 420 -24.74 -5.75 -11.25
N ILE A 421 -25.45 -4.60 -11.22
CA ILE A 421 -26.88 -4.54 -11.53
C ILE A 421 -27.12 -4.89 -13.01
N PRO A 422 -26.54 -4.19 -14.00
CA PRO A 422 -26.74 -4.51 -15.40
C PRO A 422 -25.71 -5.52 -15.93
N TYR A 423 -25.29 -6.51 -15.13
CA TYR A 423 -24.20 -7.43 -15.48
C TYR A 423 -24.43 -8.14 -16.81
N HIS A 424 -25.67 -8.53 -17.12
CA HIS A 424 -26.02 -9.17 -18.39
C HIS A 424 -25.83 -8.23 -19.60
N HIS A 425 -26.10 -6.94 -19.43
CA HIS A 425 -25.83 -5.94 -20.46
C HIS A 425 -24.33 -5.89 -20.82
N TRP A 426 -23.46 -5.93 -19.80
CA TRP A 426 -22.01 -5.88 -20.00
C TRP A 426 -21.41 -7.13 -20.63
N THR A 427 -22.05 -8.29 -20.46
CA THR A 427 -21.60 -9.56 -21.07
C THR A 427 -22.07 -9.73 -22.51
N THR A 428 -22.93 -8.86 -23.02
CA THR A 428 -23.37 -8.85 -24.42
C THR A 428 -22.22 -8.39 -25.33
N PRO A 429 -21.99 -9.03 -26.49
CA PRO A 429 -20.95 -8.65 -27.42
C PRO A 429 -21.06 -7.15 -27.81
N GLY A 430 -19.95 -6.43 -27.74
CA GLY A 430 -19.87 -4.99 -28.02
C GLY A 430 -19.96 -4.08 -26.79
N ASN A 431 -20.55 -4.52 -25.68
CA ASN A 431 -20.76 -3.66 -24.50
C ASN A 431 -19.65 -3.76 -23.44
N HIS A 432 -18.69 -4.67 -23.58
CA HIS A 432 -17.61 -4.90 -22.61
C HIS A 432 -16.72 -3.67 -22.38
N PHE A 433 -16.60 -2.73 -23.31
CA PHE A 433 -15.84 -1.49 -23.11
C PHE A 433 -16.44 -0.61 -22.01
N GLY A 434 -17.78 -0.53 -21.89
CA GLY A 434 -18.45 0.17 -20.82
C GLY A 434 -18.12 -0.45 -19.46
N PHE A 435 -18.11 -1.79 -19.37
CA PHE A 435 -17.67 -2.50 -18.18
C PHE A 435 -16.24 -2.13 -17.79
N VAL A 436 -15.29 -2.20 -18.74
CA VAL A 436 -13.88 -1.88 -18.50
C VAL A 436 -13.69 -0.45 -18.02
N ALA A 437 -14.42 0.51 -18.60
CA ALA A 437 -14.39 1.92 -18.17
C ALA A 437 -14.90 2.09 -16.72
N MET A 438 -16.06 1.51 -16.40
CA MET A 438 -16.61 1.55 -15.03
C MET A 438 -15.68 0.82 -14.03
N TYR A 439 -15.08 -0.30 -14.46
CA TYR A 439 -14.12 -1.04 -13.67
C TYR A 439 -12.84 -0.23 -13.39
N ALA A 440 -12.31 0.50 -14.38
CA ALA A 440 -11.19 1.42 -14.19
C ALA A 440 -11.53 2.55 -13.19
N LEU A 441 -12.78 3.04 -13.18
CA LEU A 441 -13.25 4.04 -12.22
C LEU A 441 -13.33 3.50 -10.80
N THR A 442 -13.58 2.20 -10.57
CA THR A 442 -13.47 1.64 -9.22
C THR A 442 -12.03 1.74 -8.69
N PHE A 443 -11.02 1.50 -9.54
CA PHE A 443 -9.61 1.68 -9.16
C PHE A 443 -9.22 3.15 -9.01
N PHE A 444 -9.76 4.03 -9.85
CA PHE A 444 -9.52 5.45 -9.73
C PHE A 444 -9.99 5.96 -8.36
N PHE A 445 -11.23 5.67 -7.96
CA PHE A 445 -11.77 6.13 -6.69
C PHE A 445 -11.28 5.33 -5.47
N ALA A 446 -10.79 4.11 -5.65
CA ALA A 446 -10.04 3.42 -4.60
C ALA A 446 -8.78 4.21 -4.24
N ASN A 447 -8.01 4.66 -5.23
CA ASN A 447 -6.72 5.33 -5.06
C ASN A 447 -6.87 6.84 -4.83
N PHE A 448 -7.88 7.50 -5.44
CA PHE A 448 -8.37 8.82 -5.03
C PHE A 448 -9.37 8.67 -3.88
N GLY A 449 -9.01 7.94 -2.86
CA GLY A 449 -9.93 7.60 -1.78
C GLY A 449 -9.25 6.76 -0.70
N PRO A 450 -9.95 5.69 -0.27
CA PRO A 450 -9.55 4.94 0.91
C PRO A 450 -8.18 4.28 0.79
N ASN A 451 -7.73 3.85 -0.38
CA ASN A 451 -6.43 3.18 -0.49
C ASN A 451 -5.25 4.09 -0.09
N SER A 452 -5.36 5.40 -0.36
CA SER A 452 -4.36 6.37 0.09
C SER A 452 -4.60 6.80 1.54
N THR A 453 -5.84 7.06 1.95
CA THR A 453 -6.13 7.62 3.27
C THR A 453 -5.97 6.62 4.39
N THR A 454 -6.27 5.33 4.19
CA THR A 454 -6.02 4.28 5.19
C THR A 454 -4.54 4.09 5.50
N PHE A 455 -3.66 4.43 4.56
CA PHE A 455 -2.22 4.48 4.77
C PHE A 455 -1.76 5.76 5.49
N ILE A 456 -2.34 6.92 5.12
CA ILE A 456 -1.90 8.23 5.61
C ILE A 456 -2.35 8.45 7.06
N VAL A 457 -3.62 8.20 7.37
CA VAL A 457 -4.21 8.54 8.66
C VAL A 457 -3.51 7.88 9.85
N PRO A 458 -3.23 6.56 9.86
CA PRO A 458 -2.54 5.94 11.01
C PRO A 458 -1.14 6.51 11.26
N ALA A 459 -0.47 7.06 10.23
CA ALA A 459 0.83 7.71 10.38
C ALA A 459 0.74 9.12 11.00
N GLU A 460 -0.46 9.72 11.02
CA GLU A 460 -0.67 11.10 11.49
C GLU A 460 -1.33 11.19 12.88
N ILE A 461 -2.02 10.16 13.37
CA ILE A 461 -2.91 10.28 14.54
C ILE A 461 -2.39 9.60 15.81
N PHE A 462 -1.41 8.70 15.71
CA PHE A 462 -0.94 7.95 16.87
C PHE A 462 0.33 8.55 17.51
N PRO A 463 0.54 8.34 18.82
CA PRO A 463 1.72 8.80 19.55
C PRO A 463 3.03 8.33 18.93
N ALA A 464 4.08 9.18 18.96
CA ALA A 464 5.38 8.91 18.33
C ALA A 464 5.98 7.56 18.74
N ARG A 465 5.84 7.18 20.02
CA ARG A 465 6.34 5.92 20.59
C ARG A 465 5.57 4.66 20.19
N LEU A 466 4.34 4.79 19.70
CA LEU A 466 3.45 3.70 19.25
C LEU A 466 3.03 3.84 17.78
N ARG A 467 3.51 4.86 17.08
CA ARG A 467 3.05 5.22 15.73
C ARG A 467 3.29 4.11 14.72
N SER A 468 4.50 3.57 14.67
CA SER A 468 4.84 2.48 13.76
C SER A 468 4.09 1.19 14.13
N THR A 469 3.92 0.92 15.43
CA THR A 469 3.13 -0.23 15.92
C THR A 469 1.66 -0.11 15.55
N CYS A 470 1.01 1.02 15.81
CA CYS A 470 -0.41 1.24 15.49
C CYS A 470 -0.66 1.26 13.98
N HIS A 471 0.28 1.86 13.20
CA HIS A 471 0.23 1.78 11.74
C HIS A 471 0.37 0.33 11.27
N GLY A 472 1.30 -0.43 11.84
CA GLY A 472 1.49 -1.85 11.54
C GLY A 472 0.26 -2.69 11.84
N ILE A 473 -0.44 -2.44 12.96
CA ILE A 473 -1.71 -3.11 13.31
C ILE A 473 -2.81 -2.76 12.30
N SER A 474 -2.94 -1.47 11.95
CA SER A 474 -3.93 -1.03 10.97
C SER A 474 -3.68 -1.65 9.59
N ALA A 475 -2.42 -1.68 9.14
CA ALA A 475 -2.02 -2.28 7.88
C ALA A 475 -2.17 -3.82 7.89
N ALA A 476 -1.86 -4.49 9.02
CA ALA A 476 -2.06 -5.92 9.17
C ALA A 476 -3.54 -6.32 9.08
N ALA A 477 -4.43 -5.49 9.64
CA ALA A 477 -5.87 -5.68 9.45
C ALA A 477 -6.25 -5.55 7.96
N GLY A 478 -5.69 -4.59 7.23
CA GLY A 478 -5.83 -4.52 5.77
C GLY A 478 -5.36 -5.80 5.08
N LYS A 479 -4.19 -6.33 5.44
CA LYS A 479 -3.69 -7.58 4.83
C LYS A 479 -4.51 -8.80 5.21
N ALA A 480 -5.14 -8.82 6.39
CA ALA A 480 -6.17 -9.82 6.69
C ALA A 480 -7.35 -9.71 5.71
N GLY A 481 -7.80 -8.50 5.38
CA GLY A 481 -8.78 -8.25 4.32
C GLY A 481 -8.30 -8.73 2.95
N ALA A 482 -7.05 -8.46 2.58
CA ALA A 482 -6.45 -8.94 1.33
C ALA A 482 -6.41 -10.47 1.25
N ILE A 483 -6.13 -11.17 2.36
CA ILE A 483 -6.19 -12.63 2.46
C ILE A 483 -7.62 -13.11 2.23
N VAL A 484 -8.60 -12.51 2.90
CA VAL A 484 -10.03 -12.83 2.69
C VAL A 484 -10.40 -12.60 1.22
N GLY A 485 -9.95 -11.51 0.60
CA GLY A 485 -10.16 -11.22 -0.82
C GLY A 485 -9.51 -12.26 -1.74
N ALA A 486 -8.25 -12.61 -1.49
CA ALA A 486 -7.49 -13.53 -2.33
C ALA A 486 -8.04 -14.96 -2.27
N PHE A 487 -8.38 -15.46 -1.08
CA PHE A 487 -8.95 -16.80 -0.92
C PHE A 487 -10.45 -16.80 -1.20
N GLY A 488 -11.20 -15.84 -0.64
CA GLY A 488 -12.66 -15.79 -0.74
C GLY A 488 -13.16 -15.57 -2.17
N PHE A 489 -12.60 -14.59 -2.88
CA PHE A 489 -13.05 -14.27 -4.24
C PHE A 489 -12.73 -15.37 -5.24
N LEU A 490 -11.61 -16.09 -5.06
CA LEU A 490 -11.22 -17.23 -5.90
C LEU A 490 -12.33 -18.28 -5.97
N TYR A 491 -12.97 -18.55 -4.84
CA TYR A 491 -14.07 -19.52 -4.75
C TYR A 491 -15.44 -18.86 -5.04
N ALA A 492 -15.66 -17.66 -4.54
CA ALA A 492 -16.93 -16.97 -4.70
C ALA A 492 -17.26 -16.63 -6.17
N ALA A 493 -16.25 -16.26 -6.97
CA ALA A 493 -16.43 -15.90 -8.37
C ALA A 493 -16.78 -17.06 -9.28
N GLN A 494 -16.59 -18.32 -8.83
CA GLN A 494 -16.90 -19.51 -9.63
C GLN A 494 -18.39 -19.62 -9.96
N SER A 495 -18.67 -20.15 -11.17
CA SER A 495 -20.05 -20.35 -11.62
C SER A 495 -20.77 -21.42 -10.81
N LYS A 496 -22.08 -21.24 -10.60
CA LYS A 496 -22.97 -22.32 -10.12
C LYS A 496 -23.10 -23.45 -11.13
N ASP A 497 -23.04 -23.12 -12.42
CA ASP A 497 -23.12 -24.07 -13.53
C ASP A 497 -21.80 -24.88 -13.63
N PRO A 498 -21.85 -26.21 -13.48
CA PRO A 498 -20.65 -27.04 -13.56
C PRO A 498 -19.89 -26.94 -14.90
N THR A 499 -20.60 -26.62 -15.99
CA THR A 499 -20.00 -26.52 -17.35
C THR A 499 -19.21 -25.24 -17.57
N LYS A 500 -19.44 -24.22 -16.72
CA LYS A 500 -18.78 -22.92 -16.77
C LYS A 500 -17.80 -22.69 -15.63
N ARG A 501 -17.61 -23.68 -14.80
CA ARG A 501 -16.75 -23.64 -13.61
C ARG A 501 -15.36 -24.15 -13.96
N ASP A 502 -14.34 -23.56 -13.38
CA ASP A 502 -12.98 -24.08 -13.51
C ASP A 502 -12.87 -25.48 -12.89
N LYS A 503 -12.09 -26.37 -13.55
CA LYS A 503 -11.93 -27.78 -13.11
C LYS A 503 -11.39 -27.84 -11.68
N GLY A 504 -12.08 -28.58 -10.82
CA GLY A 504 -11.69 -28.82 -9.42
C GLY A 504 -12.20 -27.78 -8.43
N TYR A 505 -12.89 -26.73 -8.87
CA TYR A 505 -13.46 -25.72 -7.96
C TYR A 505 -14.88 -26.11 -7.50
N PRO A 506 -15.26 -25.77 -6.25
CA PRO A 506 -16.65 -25.92 -5.78
C PRO A 506 -17.56 -24.89 -6.46
N ALA A 507 -18.87 -25.04 -6.29
CA ALA A 507 -19.85 -24.05 -6.74
C ALA A 507 -19.69 -22.74 -5.96
N GLY A 508 -19.49 -21.63 -6.71
CA GLY A 508 -19.46 -20.29 -6.15
C GLY A 508 -20.80 -19.55 -6.30
N ILE A 509 -20.79 -18.26 -6.05
CA ILE A 509 -21.95 -17.37 -6.23
C ILE A 509 -21.93 -16.65 -7.59
N GLY A 510 -20.84 -16.76 -8.34
CA GLY A 510 -20.62 -16.13 -9.63
C GLY A 510 -20.12 -14.68 -9.52
N ILE A 511 -19.49 -14.17 -10.58
CA ILE A 511 -18.86 -12.83 -10.62
C ILE A 511 -19.87 -11.73 -10.30
N ARG A 512 -21.08 -11.77 -10.85
CA ARG A 512 -22.13 -10.79 -10.57
C ARG A 512 -22.39 -10.63 -9.07
N ASN A 513 -22.64 -11.73 -8.38
CA ASN A 513 -22.95 -11.70 -6.95
C ASN A 513 -21.72 -11.36 -6.11
N SER A 514 -20.52 -11.74 -6.57
CA SER A 514 -19.27 -11.33 -5.95
C SER A 514 -19.07 -9.81 -6.02
N LEU A 515 -19.45 -9.15 -7.11
CA LEU A 515 -19.42 -7.67 -7.21
C LEU A 515 -20.38 -7.01 -6.21
N PHE A 516 -21.59 -7.58 -5.98
CA PHE A 516 -22.49 -7.11 -4.91
C PHE A 516 -21.87 -7.26 -3.52
N LEU A 517 -21.18 -8.38 -3.27
CA LEU A 517 -20.48 -8.60 -2.00
C LEU A 517 -19.38 -7.54 -1.79
N LEU A 518 -18.59 -7.24 -2.82
CA LEU A 518 -17.55 -6.21 -2.75
C LEU A 518 -18.15 -4.80 -2.57
N ALA A 519 -19.29 -4.49 -3.20
CA ALA A 519 -20.03 -3.26 -2.95
C ALA A 519 -20.48 -3.14 -1.48
N GLY A 520 -20.92 -4.24 -0.89
CA GLY A 520 -21.25 -4.32 0.55
C GLY A 520 -20.03 -4.06 1.43
N CYS A 521 -18.85 -4.64 1.11
CA CYS A 521 -17.60 -4.35 1.82
C CYS A 521 -17.25 -2.86 1.76
N ASN A 522 -17.37 -2.22 0.59
CA ASN A 522 -17.12 -0.78 0.46
C ASN A 522 -18.10 0.05 1.29
N LEU A 523 -19.37 -0.35 1.37
CA LEU A 523 -20.37 0.31 2.21
C LEU A 523 -20.02 0.20 3.70
N PHE A 524 -19.56 -0.96 4.17
CA PHE A 524 -19.05 -1.09 5.54
C PHE A 524 -17.83 -0.20 5.78
N GLY A 525 -16.88 -0.16 4.83
CA GLY A 525 -15.73 0.76 4.89
C GLY A 525 -16.17 2.22 5.01
N LEU A 526 -17.21 2.63 4.27
CA LEU A 526 -17.81 3.95 4.36
C LEU A 526 -18.37 4.23 5.77
N LEU A 527 -19.12 3.28 6.34
CA LEU A 527 -19.71 3.43 7.68
C LEU A 527 -18.63 3.54 8.76
N PHE A 528 -17.59 2.71 8.72
CA PHE A 528 -16.49 2.78 9.68
C PHE A 528 -15.58 4.00 9.49
N THR A 529 -15.63 4.68 8.34
CA THR A 529 -14.92 5.94 8.13
C THR A 529 -15.33 7.02 9.14
N PHE A 530 -16.56 6.99 9.66
CA PHE A 530 -17.01 7.94 10.69
C PHE A 530 -16.27 7.81 12.03
N LEU A 531 -15.53 6.73 12.27
CA LEU A 531 -14.64 6.57 13.42
C LEU A 531 -13.23 7.14 13.17
N VAL A 532 -12.93 7.56 11.95
CA VAL A 532 -11.61 8.07 11.55
C VAL A 532 -11.56 9.58 11.74
N PRO A 533 -10.62 10.12 12.55
CA PRO A 533 -10.54 11.55 12.78
C PRO A 533 -9.92 12.28 11.58
N GLU A 534 -10.25 13.57 11.42
CA GLU A 534 -9.62 14.43 10.43
C GLU A 534 -8.32 15.02 11.00
N SER A 535 -7.20 14.78 10.31
CA SER A 535 -5.86 15.23 10.70
C SER A 535 -5.34 16.42 9.88
N LYS A 536 -6.12 16.91 8.91
CA LYS A 536 -5.73 18.03 8.05
C LYS A 536 -5.36 19.28 8.85
N GLY A 537 -4.13 19.78 8.64
CA GLY A 537 -3.66 21.04 9.23
C GLY A 537 -3.31 20.97 10.71
N LYS A 538 -3.38 19.78 11.33
CA LYS A 538 -3.00 19.56 12.72
C LYS A 538 -1.55 19.06 12.81
N SER A 539 -0.86 19.34 13.92
CA SER A 539 0.45 18.75 14.20
C SER A 539 0.31 17.28 14.60
N LEU A 540 1.40 16.52 14.59
CA LEU A 540 1.39 15.14 15.05
C LEU A 540 1.15 15.06 16.56
N GLU A 541 1.67 16.03 17.27
CA GLU A 541 1.57 16.19 18.72
C GLU A 541 0.13 16.54 19.13
N GLU A 542 -0.54 17.46 18.40
CA GLU A 542 -1.96 17.77 18.60
C GLU A 542 -2.85 16.53 18.39
N MET A 543 -2.55 15.71 17.40
CA MET A 543 -3.37 14.52 17.09
C MET A 543 -3.13 13.38 18.10
N SER A 544 -1.94 13.29 18.67
CA SER A 544 -1.58 12.26 19.64
C SER A 544 -2.00 12.58 21.07
N GLN A 545 -2.37 13.84 21.37
CA GLN A 545 -2.74 14.32 22.71
C GLN A 545 -1.65 14.00 23.77
N GLU A 546 -0.39 13.98 23.36
CA GLU A 546 0.72 13.68 24.26
C GLU A 546 1.03 14.83 25.24
N ASN A 547 0.56 16.06 24.95
CA ASN A 547 0.85 17.27 25.75
C ASN A 547 -0.31 17.70 26.67
N GLU A 548 -1.48 17.03 26.65
CA GLU A 548 -2.66 17.48 27.41
C GLU A 548 -2.70 16.99 28.87
N GLU A 549 -1.67 16.33 29.39
CA GLU A 549 -1.66 15.79 30.77
C GLU A 549 -1.44 16.85 31.87
N GLY A 550 -1.34 18.16 31.54
CA GLY A 550 -1.03 19.22 32.51
C GLY A 550 -2.24 19.95 33.15
N ASP A 551 -3.41 19.95 32.50
CA ASP A 551 -4.47 20.89 32.87
C ASP A 551 -5.67 20.32 33.67
N GLU A 552 -5.86 19.03 33.76
CA GLU A 552 -7.02 18.48 34.50
C GLU A 552 -6.84 18.35 36.03
N ASP A 553 -5.62 18.41 36.58
CA ASP A 553 -5.37 18.24 38.03
C ASP A 553 -5.23 19.58 38.82
N VAL A 554 -5.36 20.75 38.17
CA VAL A 554 -5.27 22.06 38.85
C VAL A 554 -6.65 22.67 39.16
N GLY A 555 -7.73 22.02 38.82
CA GLY A 555 -9.11 22.57 38.85
C GLY A 555 -9.95 22.30 40.10
N VAL A 556 -9.40 21.77 41.22
CA VAL A 556 -10.21 21.61 42.47
C VAL A 556 -9.42 22.08 43.69
N GLY A 557 -9.43 23.38 43.90
CA GLY A 557 -8.80 23.97 45.09
C GLY A 557 -9.18 25.46 45.30
N THR A 558 -10.40 25.89 45.04
CA THR A 558 -10.87 27.21 45.48
C THR A 558 -11.70 27.06 46.76
N SER A 559 -11.03 27.30 47.86
CA SER A 559 -11.61 27.44 49.18
C SER A 559 -12.64 28.57 49.21
N ASN A 560 -13.85 28.25 49.66
CA ASN A 560 -14.83 29.22 50.15
C ASN A 560 -14.27 30.02 51.33
N ASN A 561 -13.94 31.28 51.14
CA ASN A 561 -13.92 32.27 52.21
C ASN A 561 -15.03 33.31 51.98
N ARG A 562 -16.19 33.03 52.54
CA ARG A 562 -17.21 34.06 52.82
C ARG A 562 -16.75 34.89 54.00
N THR A 563 -16.38 36.10 53.79
CA THR A 563 -16.34 37.16 54.79
C THR A 563 -17.62 37.97 54.69
N THR A 564 -18.44 37.91 55.70
CA THR A 564 -19.59 38.78 55.96
C THR A 564 -19.08 40.16 56.39
N PRO A 565 -19.65 41.28 55.90
CA PRO A 565 -19.40 42.59 56.47
C PRO A 565 -20.40 42.88 57.60
N MET A 566 -19.86 43.51 58.68
CA MET A 566 -20.65 44.33 59.61
C MET A 566 -20.91 45.69 58.98
#